data_22a8b6de5d65860e01508a4adac0edb3
#
_entry.id   22a8b6de5d65860e01508a4adac0edb3
#
_cell.length_a   1.000
_cell.length_b   1.000
_cell.length_c   1.000
_cell.angle_alpha   90.00
_cell.angle_beta   90.00
_cell.angle_gamma   90.00
#
_symmetry.space_group_name_H-M   'P 1'
#
loop_
_entity.id
_entity.type
_entity.pdbx_description
1 polymer ?
#
loop_
_entity_poly.entity_id
_entity_poly.type
_entity_poly.pdbx_seq_one_letter_code
_entity_poly.pdbx_strand_id
1 'polypeptide(L)'
;KTKIVIGATPSPHQEILEQIVDDMAALGYDLEIITFTEYPLPNPALSNGELDANYFQHIPYLTDYNKDLPEDKQLVAAIPVHYEPYCIYAGKTASIDELKEGATIAVTNDPANETRALLLLQEAGIIKLPEDATVNSSLTAFDVVENPLKINLLEIDASQLPSTLQDVD
;
A
#
# COMPACT_ATOMS: atom_id res chain seq x y z
N LYS A 1 27.01 21.38 0.24
CA LYS A 1 25.77 20.84 0.87
C LYS A 1 25.92 19.34 1.05
N THR A 2 25.41 18.81 2.15
CA THR A 2 25.33 17.37 2.33
C THR A 2 24.18 16.81 1.49
N LYS A 3 24.48 15.86 0.59
CA LYS A 3 23.47 15.21 -0.22
C LYS A 3 22.66 14.22 0.62
N ILE A 4 21.34 14.21 0.43
CA ILE A 4 20.41 13.24 1.00
C ILE A 4 19.55 12.68 -0.15
N VAL A 5 19.52 11.37 -0.31
CA VAL A 5 18.80 10.68 -1.37
C VAL A 5 17.60 9.95 -0.78
N ILE A 6 16.38 10.32 -1.18
CA ILE A 6 15.14 9.72 -0.69
C ILE A 6 14.38 9.07 -1.84
N GLY A 7 14.06 7.79 -1.70
CA GLY A 7 13.16 7.08 -2.61
C GLY A 7 11.70 7.32 -2.25
N ALA A 8 10.86 7.64 -3.23
CA ALA A 8 9.43 7.89 -3.02
C ALA A 8 8.57 7.38 -4.17
N THR A 9 7.29 7.09 -3.89
CA THR A 9 6.30 6.88 -4.94
C THR A 9 5.74 8.22 -5.45
N PRO A 10 5.23 8.29 -6.69
CA PRO A 10 4.91 9.58 -7.33
C PRO A 10 3.95 10.46 -6.54
N SER A 11 2.81 9.91 -6.14
CA SER A 11 1.76 10.65 -5.44
C SER A 11 1.25 9.84 -4.25
N PRO A 12 1.07 10.46 -3.06
CA PRO A 12 1.38 11.87 -2.75
C PRO A 12 2.83 12.08 -2.28
N HIS A 13 3.64 11.04 -2.15
CA HIS A 13 4.90 11.03 -1.40
C HIS A 13 5.97 11.92 -2.03
N GLN A 14 6.24 11.77 -3.34
CA GLN A 14 7.17 12.65 -4.04
C GLN A 14 6.70 14.11 -3.99
N GLU A 15 5.41 14.35 -4.23
CA GLU A 15 4.83 15.70 -4.22
C GLU A 15 5.01 16.40 -2.87
N ILE A 16 4.92 15.65 -1.76
CA ILE A 16 5.17 16.16 -0.41
C ILE A 16 6.65 16.50 -0.22
N LEU A 17 7.57 15.61 -0.66
CA LEU A 17 9.01 15.86 -0.57
C LEU A 17 9.45 17.08 -1.41
N GLU A 18 8.85 17.29 -2.56
CA GLU A 18 9.14 18.43 -3.42
C GLU A 18 8.86 19.77 -2.74
N GLN A 19 7.89 19.84 -1.80
CA GLN A 19 7.57 21.05 -1.07
C GLN A 19 8.69 21.48 -0.10
N ILE A 20 9.57 20.58 0.32
CA ILE A 20 10.60 20.86 1.31
C ILE A 20 12.01 21.01 0.72
N VAL A 21 12.18 20.90 -0.60
CA VAL A 21 13.50 20.97 -1.27
C VAL A 21 14.21 22.28 -0.96
N ASP A 22 13.51 23.41 -1.06
CA ASP A 22 14.08 24.75 -0.78
C ASP A 22 14.42 24.93 0.71
N ASP A 23 13.59 24.41 1.60
CA ASP A 23 13.83 24.46 3.05
C ASP A 23 15.06 23.62 3.42
N MET A 24 15.20 22.42 2.85
CA MET A 24 16.38 21.58 3.01
C MET A 24 17.64 22.27 2.47
N ALA A 25 17.51 22.93 1.33
CA ALA A 25 18.61 23.71 0.73
C ALA A 25 19.07 24.86 1.62
N ALA A 26 18.14 25.55 2.29
CA ALA A 26 18.42 26.62 3.25
C ALA A 26 19.15 26.08 4.51
N LEU A 27 18.86 24.85 4.92
CA LEU A 27 19.52 24.15 6.01
C LEU A 27 20.89 23.55 5.64
N GLY A 28 21.32 23.66 4.38
CA GLY A 28 22.63 23.17 3.92
C GLY A 28 22.62 21.76 3.35
N TYR A 29 21.44 21.18 3.13
CA TYR A 29 21.28 19.89 2.49
C TYR A 29 20.96 20.02 0.98
N ASP A 30 21.22 18.96 0.24
CA ASP A 30 20.87 18.81 -1.17
C ASP A 30 19.97 17.56 -1.28
N LEU A 31 18.67 17.79 -1.31
CA LEU A 31 17.68 16.71 -1.36
C LEU A 31 17.50 16.22 -2.80
N GLU A 32 17.88 14.96 -3.03
CA GLU A 32 17.59 14.24 -4.27
C GLU A 32 16.45 13.25 -4.04
N ILE A 33 15.42 13.30 -4.90
CA ILE A 33 14.26 12.42 -4.84
C ILE A 33 14.34 11.44 -6.00
N ILE A 34 14.37 10.14 -5.70
CA ILE A 34 14.30 9.06 -6.68
C ILE A 34 12.89 8.48 -6.69
N THR A 35 12.23 8.54 -7.85
CA THR A 35 10.86 8.07 -8.02
C THR A 35 10.81 6.58 -8.33
N PHE A 36 10.00 5.84 -7.59
CA PHE A 36 9.69 4.44 -7.80
C PHE A 36 8.21 4.26 -8.10
N THR A 37 7.87 3.60 -9.19
CA THR A 37 6.48 3.33 -9.58
C THR A 37 5.94 2.01 -9.03
N GLU A 38 6.79 1.18 -8.46
CA GLU A 38 6.46 -0.14 -7.93
C GLU A 38 6.86 -0.25 -6.46
N TYR A 39 5.93 -0.67 -5.60
CA TYR A 39 6.14 -0.78 -4.15
C TYR A 39 7.27 -1.73 -3.71
N PRO A 40 7.56 -2.84 -4.42
CA PRO A 40 8.66 -3.73 -4.01
C PRO A 40 10.07 -3.14 -4.12
N LEU A 41 10.26 -2.03 -4.84
CA LEU A 41 11.60 -1.53 -5.19
C LEU A 41 12.27 -0.63 -4.13
N PRO A 42 11.58 0.30 -3.40
CA PRO A 42 12.26 1.25 -2.52
C PRO A 42 12.96 0.61 -1.32
N ASN A 43 12.41 -0.46 -0.75
CA ASN A 43 13.02 -1.13 0.40
C ASN A 43 14.34 -1.84 0.07
N PRO A 44 14.43 -2.65 -0.99
CA PRO A 44 15.72 -3.19 -1.45
C PRO A 44 16.75 -2.11 -1.79
N ALA A 45 16.36 -1.03 -2.47
CA ALA A 45 17.26 0.08 -2.81
C ALA A 45 17.85 0.73 -1.54
N LEU A 46 17.01 0.94 -0.50
CA LEU A 46 17.48 1.44 0.80
C LEU A 46 18.41 0.43 1.48
N SER A 47 18.04 -0.85 1.52
CA SER A 47 18.85 -1.92 2.14
C SER A 47 20.22 -2.09 1.46
N ASN A 48 20.30 -1.80 0.16
CA ASN A 48 21.54 -1.85 -0.61
C ASN A 48 22.41 -0.58 -0.45
N GLY A 49 21.92 0.45 0.26
CA GLY A 49 22.64 1.72 0.43
C GLY A 49 22.58 2.65 -0.80
N GLU A 50 21.63 2.45 -1.68
CA GLU A 50 21.37 3.32 -2.85
C GLU A 50 20.59 4.58 -2.44
N LEU A 51 19.89 4.52 -1.30
CA LEU A 51 19.10 5.57 -0.69
C LEU A 51 19.54 5.80 0.76
N ASP A 52 19.36 7.01 1.27
CA ASP A 52 19.49 7.34 2.69
C ASP A 52 18.18 7.07 3.46
N ALA A 53 17.04 7.20 2.78
CA ALA A 53 15.70 6.88 3.31
C ALA A 53 14.74 6.56 2.16
N ASN A 54 13.58 5.98 2.50
CA ASN A 54 12.43 5.96 1.61
C ASN A 54 11.18 6.52 2.28
N TYR A 55 10.26 7.03 1.47
CA TYR A 55 8.99 7.58 1.90
C TYR A 55 7.88 7.12 0.96
N PHE A 56 7.17 6.03 1.34
CA PHE A 56 6.08 5.47 0.54
C PHE A 56 5.19 4.50 1.31
N GLN A 57 5.66 3.92 2.42
CA GLN A 57 5.04 2.76 3.05
C GLN A 57 4.42 3.07 4.42
N HIS A 58 3.47 2.25 4.82
CA HIS A 58 2.90 2.20 6.15
C HIS A 58 3.53 1.08 6.99
N ILE A 59 3.30 1.10 8.30
CA ILE A 59 3.93 0.14 9.24
C ILE A 59 3.61 -1.32 8.89
N PRO A 60 2.39 -1.74 8.54
CA PRO A 60 2.15 -3.14 8.16
C PRO A 60 2.99 -3.61 6.97
N TYR A 61 3.19 -2.78 5.94
CA TYR A 61 4.04 -3.11 4.80
C TYR A 61 5.52 -3.25 5.20
N LEU A 62 6.03 -2.35 6.04
CA LEU A 62 7.39 -2.44 6.57
C LEU A 62 7.57 -3.68 7.43
N THR A 63 6.58 -4.04 8.26
CA THR A 63 6.61 -5.24 9.10
C THR A 63 6.65 -6.50 8.24
N ASP A 64 5.82 -6.56 7.18
CA ASP A 64 5.82 -7.68 6.24
C ASP A 64 7.18 -7.81 5.51
N TYR A 65 7.75 -6.70 5.04
CA TYR A 65 9.08 -6.69 4.44
C TYR A 65 10.17 -7.21 5.38
N ASN A 66 10.11 -6.82 6.65
CA ASN A 66 11.13 -7.17 7.65
C ASN A 66 11.02 -8.60 8.19
N LYS A 67 9.86 -9.25 8.09
CA LYS A 67 9.55 -10.50 8.82
C LYS A 67 10.56 -11.64 8.62
N ASP A 68 11.10 -11.74 7.40
CA ASP A 68 12.04 -12.80 7.03
C ASP A 68 13.51 -12.34 7.00
N LEU A 69 13.77 -11.07 7.39
CA LEU A 69 15.10 -10.50 7.40
C LEU A 69 15.77 -10.66 8.76
N PRO A 70 17.09 -10.92 8.80
CA PRO A 70 17.88 -10.83 10.04
C PRO A 70 17.74 -9.44 10.65
N GLU A 71 17.79 -9.36 11.99
CA GLU A 71 17.58 -8.11 12.75
C GLU A 71 18.50 -6.96 12.28
N ASP A 72 19.76 -7.28 11.94
CA ASP A 72 20.74 -6.31 11.46
C ASP A 72 20.51 -5.82 10.02
N LYS A 73 19.53 -6.39 9.32
CA LYS A 73 19.12 -6.03 7.96
C LYS A 73 17.71 -5.40 7.88
N GLN A 74 17.01 -5.40 9.00
CA GLN A 74 15.67 -4.82 9.04
C GLN A 74 15.73 -3.29 8.90
N LEU A 75 14.81 -2.75 8.13
CA LEU A 75 14.59 -1.32 8.03
C LEU A 75 13.78 -0.82 9.23
N VAL A 76 14.01 0.42 9.62
CA VAL A 76 13.33 1.04 10.76
C VAL A 76 12.47 2.21 10.32
N ALA A 77 11.29 2.36 10.94
CA ALA A 77 10.46 3.54 10.76
C ALA A 77 11.07 4.74 11.49
N ALA A 78 11.41 5.80 10.76
CA ALA A 78 12.00 7.00 11.33
C ALA A 78 10.94 7.93 11.94
N ILE A 79 9.90 8.28 11.15
CA ILE A 79 8.85 9.23 11.57
C ILE A 79 7.57 8.99 10.76
N PRO A 80 6.37 9.10 11.36
CA PRO A 80 5.12 9.18 10.63
C PRO A 80 4.97 10.58 10.02
N VAL A 81 4.60 10.66 8.74
CA VAL A 81 4.46 11.93 8.01
C VAL A 81 3.01 12.28 7.75
N HIS A 82 2.20 11.34 7.24
CA HIS A 82 0.78 11.52 6.94
C HIS A 82 0.00 10.24 7.09
N TYR A 83 -1.32 10.32 6.92
CA TYR A 83 -2.25 9.21 6.99
C TYR A 83 -3.04 9.10 5.68
N GLU A 84 -3.16 7.90 5.15
CA GLU A 84 -3.96 7.59 3.96
C GLU A 84 -5.08 6.61 4.32
N PRO A 85 -6.37 7.03 4.21
CA PRO A 85 -7.49 6.11 4.40
C PRO A 85 -7.54 5.11 3.25
N TYR A 86 -7.91 3.87 3.56
CA TYR A 86 -8.22 2.85 2.55
C TYR A 86 -9.71 2.93 2.23
N CYS A 87 -10.09 2.95 0.95
CA CYS A 87 -11.46 3.18 0.53
C CYS A 87 -11.91 2.18 -0.54
N ILE A 88 -13.22 1.91 -0.59
CA ILE A 88 -13.86 1.22 -1.71
C ILE A 88 -14.33 2.28 -2.71
N TYR A 89 -13.98 2.10 -3.97
CA TYR A 89 -14.36 2.97 -5.09
C TYR A 89 -15.35 2.26 -5.99
N ALA A 90 -16.34 3.01 -6.48
CA ALA A 90 -17.30 2.52 -7.45
C ALA A 90 -16.64 2.25 -8.80
N GLY A 91 -16.90 1.06 -9.36
CA GLY A 91 -16.55 0.69 -10.72
C GLY A 91 -17.78 0.75 -11.65
N LYS A 92 -18.19 -0.39 -12.22
CA LYS A 92 -19.44 -0.51 -13.01
C LYS A 92 -20.68 -0.38 -12.13
N THR A 93 -20.58 -0.84 -10.88
CA THR A 93 -21.64 -0.78 -9.88
C THR A 93 -21.44 0.46 -9.02
N ALA A 94 -22.47 1.29 -8.88
CA ALA A 94 -22.38 2.60 -8.24
C ALA A 94 -22.40 2.54 -6.70
N SER A 95 -22.87 1.45 -6.11
CA SER A 95 -23.05 1.29 -4.67
C SER A 95 -22.81 -0.15 -4.23
N ILE A 96 -22.28 -0.33 -3.02
CA ILE A 96 -22.11 -1.64 -2.39
C ILE A 96 -23.44 -2.41 -2.32
N ASP A 97 -24.55 -1.72 -2.05
CA ASP A 97 -25.88 -2.31 -1.94
C ASP A 97 -26.42 -2.87 -3.27
N GLU A 98 -25.82 -2.47 -4.39
CA GLU A 98 -26.19 -2.89 -5.75
C GLU A 98 -25.33 -4.06 -6.25
N LEU A 99 -24.32 -4.50 -5.50
CA LEU A 99 -23.47 -5.63 -5.86
C LEU A 99 -24.30 -6.90 -6.05
N LYS A 100 -24.03 -7.61 -7.13
CA LYS A 100 -24.72 -8.85 -7.51
C LYS A 100 -23.83 -10.07 -7.26
N GLU A 101 -24.45 -11.23 -7.19
CA GLU A 101 -23.72 -12.49 -7.18
C GLU A 101 -22.77 -12.58 -8.37
N GLY A 102 -21.51 -12.93 -8.10
CA GLY A 102 -20.45 -13.02 -9.10
C GLY A 102 -19.81 -11.71 -9.51
N ALA A 103 -20.14 -10.59 -8.84
CA ALA A 103 -19.46 -9.31 -9.08
C ALA A 103 -17.94 -9.43 -8.86
N THR A 104 -17.16 -8.63 -9.57
CA THR A 104 -15.70 -8.62 -9.46
C THR A 104 -15.22 -7.38 -8.74
N ILE A 105 -14.45 -7.54 -7.69
CA ILE A 105 -13.81 -6.45 -6.93
C ILE A 105 -12.30 -6.59 -7.07
N ALA A 106 -11.63 -5.54 -7.57
CA ALA A 106 -10.17 -5.51 -7.63
C ALA A 106 -9.58 -5.13 -6.28
N VAL A 107 -8.57 -5.88 -5.86
CA VAL A 107 -7.81 -5.65 -4.62
C VAL A 107 -6.30 -5.65 -4.94
N THR A 108 -5.49 -5.13 -4.02
CA THR A 108 -4.02 -5.20 -4.17
C THR A 108 -3.52 -6.62 -4.02
N ASN A 109 -2.41 -6.94 -4.67
CA ASN A 109 -1.76 -8.26 -4.61
C ASN A 109 -0.62 -8.36 -3.58
N ASP A 110 -0.36 -7.30 -2.81
CA ASP A 110 0.57 -7.38 -1.69
C ASP A 110 -0.18 -7.73 -0.39
N PRO A 111 0.31 -8.69 0.42
CA PRO A 111 -0.43 -9.22 1.55
C PRO A 111 -0.81 -8.15 2.60
N ALA A 112 0.01 -7.11 2.79
CA ALA A 112 -0.25 -6.08 3.76
C ALA A 112 -1.46 -5.21 3.37
N ASN A 113 -1.56 -4.79 2.12
CA ASN A 113 -2.68 -3.98 1.64
C ASN A 113 -3.88 -4.84 1.23
N GLU A 114 -3.68 -6.07 0.73
CA GLU A 114 -4.77 -7.02 0.50
C GLU A 114 -5.52 -7.30 1.81
N THR A 115 -4.82 -7.55 2.91
CA THR A 115 -5.43 -7.69 4.24
C THR A 115 -6.32 -6.49 4.59
N ARG A 116 -5.88 -5.26 4.32
CA ARG A 116 -6.69 -4.05 4.55
C ARG A 116 -7.93 -4.01 3.67
N ALA A 117 -7.80 -4.39 2.40
CA ALA A 117 -8.94 -4.48 1.48
C ALA A 117 -9.97 -5.51 1.97
N LEU A 118 -9.52 -6.70 2.35
CA LEU A 118 -10.39 -7.76 2.85
C LEU A 118 -11.09 -7.37 4.15
N LEU A 119 -10.39 -6.74 5.10
CA LEU A 119 -10.99 -6.21 6.33
C LEU A 119 -12.06 -5.16 6.05
N LEU A 120 -11.83 -4.29 5.06
CA LEU A 120 -12.81 -3.28 4.65
C LEU A 120 -14.04 -3.92 4.00
N LEU A 121 -13.86 -4.96 3.17
CA LEU A 121 -14.97 -5.74 2.60
C LEU A 121 -15.77 -6.48 3.66
N GLN A 122 -15.11 -7.00 4.70
CA GLN A 122 -15.77 -7.60 5.86
C GLN A 122 -16.58 -6.56 6.64
N GLU A 123 -16.03 -5.38 6.92
CA GLU A 123 -16.73 -4.29 7.60
C GLU A 123 -17.96 -3.84 6.79
N ALA A 124 -17.87 -3.87 5.47
CA ALA A 124 -18.99 -3.62 4.57
C ALA A 124 -20.02 -4.78 4.50
N GLY A 125 -19.76 -5.92 5.17
CA GLY A 125 -20.65 -7.07 5.19
C GLY A 125 -20.66 -7.91 3.90
N ILE A 126 -19.67 -7.75 3.03
CA ILE A 126 -19.58 -8.43 1.73
C ILE A 126 -19.00 -9.84 1.88
N ILE A 127 -18.00 -9.99 2.71
CA ILE A 127 -17.31 -11.25 3.00
C ILE A 127 -17.14 -11.45 4.49
N LYS A 128 -16.67 -12.64 4.90
CA LYS A 128 -16.26 -12.92 6.28
C LYS A 128 -14.86 -13.52 6.28
N LEU A 129 -14.04 -13.03 7.18
CA LEU A 129 -12.67 -13.47 7.45
C LEU A 129 -12.60 -14.32 8.72
N PRO A 130 -11.47 -14.99 9.03
CA PRO A 130 -11.24 -15.63 10.31
C PRO A 130 -11.47 -14.67 11.48
N GLU A 131 -11.95 -15.18 12.63
CA GLU A 131 -12.31 -14.37 13.81
C GLU A 131 -11.11 -13.61 14.40
N ASP A 132 -9.90 -14.10 14.20
CA ASP A 132 -8.64 -13.52 14.66
C ASP A 132 -7.97 -12.61 13.62
N ALA A 133 -8.65 -12.32 12.51
CA ALA A 133 -8.13 -11.46 11.44
C ALA A 133 -7.85 -10.03 11.95
N THR A 134 -6.65 -9.55 11.69
CA THR A 134 -6.19 -8.20 12.03
C THR A 134 -5.41 -7.58 10.88
N VAL A 135 -5.09 -6.31 10.95
CA VAL A 135 -4.27 -5.61 9.94
C VAL A 135 -2.84 -6.18 9.78
N ASN A 136 -2.41 -7.05 10.70
CA ASN A 136 -1.10 -7.69 10.67
C ASN A 136 -1.16 -9.18 10.27
N SER A 137 -2.30 -9.65 9.75
CA SER A 137 -2.52 -11.09 9.51
C SER A 137 -1.99 -11.59 8.16
N SER A 138 -1.56 -10.72 7.25
CA SER A 138 -1.09 -11.06 5.88
C SER A 138 -2.08 -11.98 5.14
N LEU A 139 -3.38 -11.60 5.16
CA LEU A 139 -4.47 -12.35 4.53
C LEU A 139 -4.49 -12.16 3.01
N THR A 140 -4.99 -13.17 2.33
CA THR A 140 -5.25 -13.18 0.89
C THR A 140 -6.69 -13.62 0.58
N ALA A 141 -7.11 -13.56 -0.67
CA ALA A 141 -8.43 -14.02 -1.11
C ALA A 141 -8.74 -15.48 -0.70
N PHE A 142 -7.71 -16.31 -0.48
CA PHE A 142 -7.86 -17.70 -0.03
C PHE A 142 -8.30 -17.82 1.44
N ASP A 143 -8.13 -16.80 2.23
CA ASP A 143 -8.47 -16.79 3.66
C ASP A 143 -9.92 -16.39 3.91
N VAL A 144 -10.69 -16.06 2.87
CA VAL A 144 -12.11 -15.72 2.98
C VAL A 144 -12.93 -16.94 3.42
N VAL A 145 -13.58 -16.82 4.58
CA VAL A 145 -14.36 -17.92 5.19
C VAL A 145 -15.78 -17.99 4.63
N GLU A 146 -16.44 -16.86 4.43
CA GLU A 146 -17.76 -16.77 3.81
C GLU A 146 -17.77 -15.69 2.71
N ASN A 147 -18.37 -16.03 1.59
CA ASN A 147 -18.54 -15.16 0.43
C ASN A 147 -19.95 -15.36 -0.16
N PRO A 148 -20.99 -14.79 0.48
CA PRO A 148 -22.39 -15.07 0.12
C PRO A 148 -22.75 -14.65 -1.29
N LEU A 149 -22.15 -13.55 -1.77
CA LEU A 149 -22.37 -13.03 -3.13
C LEU A 149 -21.44 -13.67 -4.16
N LYS A 150 -20.58 -14.63 -3.76
CA LYS A 150 -19.58 -15.24 -4.63
C LYS A 150 -18.76 -14.19 -5.39
N ILE A 151 -18.39 -13.11 -4.68
CA ILE A 151 -17.55 -12.05 -5.23
C ILE A 151 -16.26 -12.66 -5.76
N ASN A 152 -15.90 -12.26 -6.96
CA ASN A 152 -14.62 -12.62 -7.57
C ASN A 152 -13.59 -11.55 -7.18
N LEU A 153 -12.62 -11.90 -6.33
CA LEU A 153 -11.54 -11.00 -5.93
C LEU A 153 -10.43 -11.06 -6.99
N LEU A 154 -10.18 -9.93 -7.63
CA LEU A 154 -9.14 -9.76 -8.66
C LEU A 154 -7.92 -9.10 -8.02
N GLU A 155 -6.89 -9.90 -7.73
CA GLU A 155 -5.63 -9.43 -7.17
C GLU A 155 -4.76 -8.82 -8.27
N ILE A 156 -4.43 -7.53 -8.15
CA ILE A 156 -3.59 -6.81 -9.11
C ILE A 156 -2.62 -5.85 -8.39
N ASP A 157 -1.60 -5.42 -9.12
CA ASP A 157 -0.67 -4.41 -8.60
C ASP A 157 -1.39 -3.11 -8.22
N ALA A 158 -1.03 -2.53 -7.07
CA ALA A 158 -1.67 -1.34 -6.54
C ALA A 158 -1.66 -0.16 -7.53
N SER A 159 -0.57 -0.02 -8.30
CA SER A 159 -0.43 1.03 -9.32
C SER A 159 -1.43 0.89 -10.49
N GLN A 160 -1.98 -0.31 -10.69
CA GLN A 160 -2.91 -0.60 -11.77
C GLN A 160 -4.39 -0.49 -11.35
N LEU A 161 -4.69 -0.48 -10.04
CA LEU A 161 -6.06 -0.40 -9.52
C LEU A 161 -6.89 0.74 -10.14
N PRO A 162 -6.39 1.99 -10.23
CA PRO A 162 -7.18 3.08 -10.81
C PRO A 162 -7.61 2.85 -12.25
N SER A 163 -6.79 2.14 -13.04
CA SER A 163 -7.09 1.87 -14.45
C SER A 163 -8.15 0.80 -14.65
N THR A 164 -8.46 0.00 -13.62
CA THR A 164 -9.42 -1.11 -13.70
C THR A 164 -10.85 -0.72 -13.35
N LEU A 165 -11.10 0.51 -12.86
CA LEU A 165 -12.44 0.95 -12.41
C LEU A 165 -13.57 0.73 -13.42
N GLN A 166 -13.27 0.76 -14.72
CA GLN A 166 -14.28 0.51 -15.76
C GLN A 166 -14.49 -0.97 -16.08
N ASP A 167 -13.61 -1.84 -15.58
CA ASP A 167 -13.58 -3.28 -15.87
C ASP A 167 -14.10 -4.15 -14.72
N VAL A 168 -14.22 -3.57 -13.52
CA VAL A 168 -14.71 -4.24 -12.29
C VAL A 168 -15.97 -3.58 -11.73
N ASP A 169 -16.60 -4.15 -10.68
CA ASP A 169 -17.85 -3.70 -10.06
C ASP A 169 -17.63 -2.81 -8.78
#